data_593360159437c71b423f2d35616dea80
#
_entry.id   593360159437c71b423f2d35616dea80
#
_cell.length_a   1.000
_cell.length_b   1.000
_cell.length_c   1.000
_cell.angle_alpha   90.00
_cell.angle_beta   90.00
_cell.angle_gamma   90.00
#
_symmetry.space_group_name_H-M   'P 1'
#
loop_
_entity.id
_entity.type
_entity.pdbx_description
1 polymer ?
#
loop_
_entity_poly.entity_id
_entity_poly.type
_entity_poly.pdbx_seq_one_letter_code
_entity_poly.pdbx_strand_id
1 'polypeptide(L)'
;ASVRLTGTQAYAHILHGSAFPAESTPVQDMSQLVARLTAGMAVLLLEGCSSGIAFSVQGLKFRSVEEPSGEGNLRGSREGCTDLLRVNLSLLRRLVRTDTLVQEAAQAHTCCNTEYALCYCKDRADPAMVRRVRAILQSARPELLLDSSYFVPWLLPGKARLFTPVHYTERPAVAAAKLCEGKLVILVNGSPSALVLPALFSEQFECLDDYASTAAFSSFLRVLKYFSFYLTVFLPGAFVCVAVHLPELLPPQLLYKIEAA
;
A
#
# COMPACT_ATOMS: atom_id res chain seq x y z
N ALA A 1 -19.21 -40.53 -24.67
CA ALA A 1 -17.97 -41.27 -24.98
C ALA A 1 -16.88 -40.76 -24.04
N SER A 2 -16.39 -41.63 -23.13
CA SER A 2 -15.30 -41.36 -22.22
C SER A 2 -13.98 -41.37 -23.04
N VAL A 3 -13.40 -40.20 -23.25
CA VAL A 3 -12.09 -40.08 -23.86
C VAL A 3 -11.04 -40.45 -22.81
N ARG A 4 -10.33 -41.57 -22.99
CA ARG A 4 -9.17 -41.91 -22.15
C ARG A 4 -7.98 -41.05 -22.60
N LEU A 5 -7.64 -40.02 -21.84
CA LEU A 5 -6.47 -39.22 -22.07
C LEU A 5 -5.26 -39.87 -21.40
N THR A 6 -4.12 -39.88 -22.08
CA THR A 6 -2.82 -40.23 -21.45
C THR A 6 -2.43 -39.10 -20.47
N GLY A 7 -1.59 -39.40 -19.47
CA GLY A 7 -1.22 -38.43 -18.43
C GLY A 7 -0.70 -37.10 -19.00
N THR A 8 0.14 -37.13 -20.04
CA THR A 8 0.67 -35.98 -20.75
C THR A 8 -0.38 -35.17 -21.50
N GLN A 9 -1.36 -35.83 -22.10
CA GLN A 9 -2.49 -35.16 -22.77
C GLN A 9 -3.44 -34.51 -21.73
N ALA A 10 -3.71 -35.20 -20.62
CA ALA A 10 -4.48 -34.65 -19.53
C ALA A 10 -3.79 -33.44 -18.91
N TYR A 11 -2.48 -33.47 -18.72
CA TYR A 11 -1.68 -32.35 -18.22
C TYR A 11 -1.81 -31.11 -19.12
N ALA A 12 -1.59 -31.27 -20.42
CA ALA A 12 -1.70 -30.18 -21.39
C ALA A 12 -3.12 -29.61 -21.46
N HIS A 13 -4.15 -30.49 -21.38
CA HIS A 13 -5.55 -30.08 -21.42
C HIS A 13 -5.97 -29.31 -20.15
N ILE A 14 -5.41 -29.65 -18.99
CA ILE A 14 -5.69 -28.96 -17.72
C ILE A 14 -4.93 -27.65 -17.66
N LEU A 15 -3.67 -27.61 -18.08
CA LEU A 15 -2.83 -26.42 -18.02
C LEU A 15 -3.29 -25.30 -18.98
N HIS A 16 -3.71 -25.66 -20.20
CA HIS A 16 -4.08 -24.72 -21.26
C HIS A 16 -5.58 -24.67 -21.55
N GLY A 17 -6.36 -25.59 -20.95
CA GLY A 17 -7.80 -25.65 -21.14
C GLY A 17 -8.55 -24.84 -20.08
N SER A 18 -9.74 -24.37 -20.44
CA SER A 18 -10.68 -23.71 -19.53
C SER A 18 -11.38 -24.68 -18.58
N ALA A 19 -10.83 -25.87 -18.34
CA ALA A 19 -11.47 -26.90 -17.51
C ALA A 19 -11.60 -26.50 -16.02
N PHE A 20 -10.71 -25.66 -15.54
CA PHE A 20 -10.76 -25.13 -14.19
C PHE A 20 -10.74 -23.60 -14.21
N PRO A 21 -11.67 -22.92 -13.53
CA PRO A 21 -11.72 -21.45 -13.47
C PRO A 21 -10.61 -20.82 -12.61
N ALA A 22 -9.64 -21.62 -12.13
CA ALA A 22 -8.54 -21.15 -11.28
C ALA A 22 -7.26 -20.94 -12.11
N GLU A 23 -6.48 -19.92 -11.77
CA GLU A 23 -5.15 -19.75 -12.33
C GLU A 23 -4.28 -20.97 -12.05
N SER A 24 -3.75 -21.57 -13.12
CA SER A 24 -2.90 -22.75 -13.05
C SER A 24 -1.44 -22.38 -13.37
N THR A 25 -0.51 -22.81 -12.52
CA THR A 25 0.92 -22.61 -12.72
C THR A 25 1.65 -23.96 -12.72
N PRO A 26 2.57 -24.21 -13.67
CA PRO A 26 3.34 -25.45 -13.69
C PRO A 26 4.33 -25.46 -12.50
N VAL A 27 4.52 -26.64 -11.93
CA VAL A 27 5.47 -26.92 -10.84
C VAL A 27 6.42 -28.02 -11.35
N GLN A 28 7.71 -27.70 -11.44
CA GLN A 28 8.73 -28.57 -12.04
C GLN A 28 9.67 -29.19 -11.02
N ASP A 29 9.75 -28.61 -9.82
CA ASP A 29 10.71 -29.00 -8.79
C ASP A 29 10.01 -29.21 -7.42
N MET A 30 10.61 -30.08 -6.59
CA MET A 30 10.12 -30.38 -5.25
C MET A 30 10.12 -29.16 -4.34
N SER A 31 11.11 -28.28 -4.49
CA SER A 31 11.17 -27.02 -3.74
C SER A 31 9.99 -26.10 -4.07
N GLN A 32 9.65 -26.00 -5.36
CA GLN A 32 8.48 -25.25 -5.81
C GLN A 32 7.18 -25.89 -5.33
N LEU A 33 7.10 -27.22 -5.33
CA LEU A 33 5.93 -27.96 -4.83
C LEU A 33 5.68 -27.63 -3.35
N VAL A 34 6.69 -27.75 -2.51
CA VAL A 34 6.59 -27.43 -1.07
C VAL A 34 6.23 -25.94 -0.88
N ALA A 35 6.86 -25.04 -1.61
CA ALA A 35 6.55 -23.61 -1.53
C ALA A 35 5.11 -23.29 -1.93
N ARG A 36 4.56 -23.95 -2.96
CA ARG A 36 3.17 -23.76 -3.38
C ARG A 36 2.17 -24.36 -2.37
N LEU A 37 2.47 -25.54 -1.81
CA LEU A 37 1.65 -26.15 -0.76
C LEU A 37 1.63 -25.30 0.51
N THR A 38 2.79 -24.80 0.95
CA THR A 38 2.88 -23.93 2.14
C THR A 38 2.21 -22.57 1.91
N ALA A 39 2.16 -22.10 0.65
CA ALA A 39 1.39 -20.93 0.27
C ALA A 39 -0.13 -21.18 0.20
N GLY A 40 -0.61 -22.39 0.54
CA GLY A 40 -2.05 -22.76 0.55
C GLY A 40 -2.63 -23.01 -0.84
N MET A 41 -1.81 -23.35 -1.83
CA MET A 41 -2.25 -23.76 -3.17
C MET A 41 -2.50 -25.27 -3.20
N ALA A 42 -3.46 -25.74 -4.00
CA ALA A 42 -3.62 -27.16 -4.31
C ALA A 42 -2.66 -27.54 -5.44
N VAL A 43 -1.96 -28.66 -5.31
CA VAL A 43 -1.08 -29.16 -6.38
C VAL A 43 -1.62 -30.51 -6.87
N LEU A 44 -1.82 -30.58 -8.19
CA LEU A 44 -2.22 -31.81 -8.89
C LEU A 44 -0.97 -32.46 -9.49
N LEU A 45 -0.70 -33.67 -9.07
CA LEU A 45 0.33 -34.52 -9.65
C LEU A 45 -0.35 -35.60 -10.49
N LEU A 46 0.11 -35.75 -11.74
CA LEU A 46 -0.43 -36.76 -12.66
C LEU A 46 0.62 -37.84 -12.88
N GLU A 47 0.18 -39.11 -12.82
CA GLU A 47 1.05 -40.23 -13.10
C GLU A 47 1.58 -40.19 -14.54
N GLY A 48 2.88 -40.39 -14.69
CA GLY A 48 3.56 -40.32 -15.99
C GLY A 48 3.95 -38.90 -16.43
N CYS A 49 3.75 -37.86 -15.57
CA CYS A 49 4.21 -36.50 -15.82
C CYS A 49 5.36 -36.14 -14.87
N SER A 50 6.40 -35.48 -15.39
CA SER A 50 7.53 -35.00 -14.59
C SER A 50 7.26 -33.67 -13.88
N SER A 51 6.12 -33.04 -14.11
CA SER A 51 5.72 -31.76 -13.54
C SER A 51 4.29 -31.81 -13.00
N GLY A 52 4.04 -31.06 -11.91
CA GLY A 52 2.72 -30.87 -11.34
C GLY A 52 2.06 -29.56 -11.80
N ILE A 53 0.80 -29.38 -11.46
CA ILE A 53 0.03 -28.16 -11.72
C ILE A 53 -0.47 -27.64 -10.37
N ALA A 54 -0.07 -26.42 -10.02
CA ALA A 54 -0.59 -25.74 -8.83
C ALA A 54 -1.79 -24.88 -9.19
N PHE A 55 -2.85 -24.96 -8.39
CA PHE A 55 -4.08 -24.19 -8.52
C PHE A 55 -4.25 -23.25 -7.34
N SER A 56 -4.60 -22.00 -7.60
CA SER A 56 -5.01 -21.04 -6.58
C SER A 56 -6.44 -21.33 -6.15
N VAL A 57 -6.62 -22.22 -5.15
CA VAL A 57 -7.93 -22.63 -4.60
C VAL A 57 -8.15 -22.07 -3.19
N GLN A 58 -7.43 -21.04 -2.83
CA GLN A 58 -7.54 -20.43 -1.51
C GLN A 58 -8.94 -19.82 -1.33
N GLY A 59 -9.82 -20.54 -0.67
CA GLY A 59 -11.14 -20.07 -0.21
C GLY A 59 -11.03 -19.21 1.06
N LEU A 60 -9.93 -18.44 1.19
CA LEU A 60 -9.73 -17.55 2.32
C LEU A 60 -10.81 -16.47 2.32
N LYS A 61 -11.46 -16.27 3.46
CA LYS A 61 -12.35 -15.14 3.66
C LYS A 61 -11.48 -13.88 3.73
N PHE A 62 -11.48 -13.10 2.67
CA PHE A 62 -10.81 -11.81 2.65
C PHE A 62 -11.80 -10.72 3.06
N ARG A 63 -11.29 -9.67 3.66
CA ARG A 63 -12.06 -8.45 3.85
C ARG A 63 -12.54 -7.96 2.49
N SER A 64 -13.83 -7.75 2.34
CA SER A 64 -14.40 -7.13 1.14
C SER A 64 -13.84 -5.73 0.95
N VAL A 65 -13.99 -5.18 -0.27
CA VAL A 65 -13.66 -3.77 -0.53
C VAL A 65 -14.67 -2.92 0.25
N GLU A 66 -14.22 -2.40 1.39
CA GLU A 66 -15.02 -1.59 2.33
C GLU A 66 -14.41 -0.21 2.47
N GLU A 67 -15.14 0.71 3.09
CA GLU A 67 -14.62 2.03 3.39
C GLU A 67 -13.51 1.94 4.44
N PRO A 68 -12.34 2.56 4.24
CA PRO A 68 -11.25 2.53 5.19
C PRO A 68 -11.63 3.29 6.46
N SER A 69 -11.31 2.71 7.61
CA SER A 69 -11.61 3.31 8.91
C SER A 69 -10.69 4.49 9.26
N GLY A 70 -9.46 4.48 8.69
CA GLY A 70 -8.46 5.52 8.94
C GLY A 70 -8.63 6.79 8.10
N GLU A 71 -9.26 6.67 6.92
CA GLU A 71 -9.43 7.77 5.97
C GLU A 71 -10.92 7.95 5.62
N GLY A 72 -11.71 8.52 6.54
CA GLY A 72 -13.12 8.83 6.30
C GLY A 72 -13.28 9.90 5.23
N ASN A 73 -14.25 9.74 4.31
CA ASN A 73 -14.58 10.69 3.25
C ASN A 73 -16.06 11.06 3.34
N LEU A 74 -16.36 12.35 3.23
CA LEU A 74 -17.74 12.82 3.12
C LEU A 74 -18.26 12.66 1.69
N ARG A 75 -17.40 12.80 0.69
CA ARG A 75 -17.73 12.76 -0.74
C ARG A 75 -16.69 11.97 -1.52
N GLY A 76 -17.08 11.32 -2.61
CA GLY A 76 -16.20 10.59 -3.51
C GLY A 76 -16.24 9.08 -3.31
N SER A 77 -15.21 8.38 -3.80
CA SER A 77 -15.12 6.92 -3.72
C SER A 77 -14.95 6.47 -2.28
N ARG A 78 -15.76 5.50 -1.87
CA ARG A 78 -15.67 4.87 -0.54
C ARG A 78 -14.87 3.58 -0.55
N GLU A 79 -14.32 3.20 -1.70
CA GLU A 79 -13.51 2.00 -1.82
C GLU A 79 -12.19 2.16 -1.10
N GLY A 80 -11.86 1.18 -0.27
CA GLY A 80 -10.57 1.04 0.40
C GLY A 80 -9.72 -0.06 -0.22
N CYS A 81 -8.43 -0.02 0.03
CA CYS A 81 -7.54 -1.13 -0.25
C CYS A 81 -7.85 -2.30 0.68
N THR A 82 -7.59 -3.51 0.19
CA THR A 82 -7.75 -4.75 0.94
C THR A 82 -6.37 -5.32 1.31
N ASP A 83 -6.36 -6.36 2.15
CA ASP A 83 -5.13 -7.07 2.49
C ASP A 83 -4.53 -7.85 1.31
N LEU A 84 -5.30 -8.04 0.23
CA LEU A 84 -4.87 -8.78 -0.95
C LEU A 84 -4.22 -7.89 -1.99
N LEU A 85 -2.92 -8.11 -2.23
CA LEU A 85 -2.15 -7.40 -3.24
C LEU A 85 -2.82 -7.42 -4.62
N ARG A 86 -3.30 -8.58 -5.08
CA ARG A 86 -3.92 -8.75 -6.41
C ARG A 86 -5.21 -7.93 -6.56
N VAL A 87 -6.01 -7.84 -5.51
CA VAL A 87 -7.23 -7.00 -5.51
C VAL A 87 -6.82 -5.53 -5.64
N ASN A 88 -5.86 -5.08 -4.84
CA ASN A 88 -5.39 -3.70 -4.87
C ASN A 88 -4.79 -3.32 -6.24
N LEU A 89 -4.01 -4.22 -6.86
CA LEU A 89 -3.48 -4.02 -8.21
C LEU A 89 -4.60 -3.91 -9.26
N SER A 90 -5.65 -4.74 -9.15
CA SER A 90 -6.80 -4.68 -10.05
C SER A 90 -7.62 -3.40 -9.86
N LEU A 91 -7.77 -2.91 -8.60
CA LEU A 91 -8.41 -1.63 -8.29
C LEU A 91 -7.63 -0.47 -8.93
N LEU A 92 -6.31 -0.44 -8.79
CA LEU A 92 -5.47 0.58 -9.43
C LEU A 92 -5.57 0.52 -10.96
N ARG A 93 -5.54 -0.68 -11.55
CA ARG A 93 -5.67 -0.85 -13.02
C ARG A 93 -7.04 -0.39 -13.52
N ARG A 94 -8.10 -0.60 -12.75
CA ARG A 94 -9.45 -0.13 -13.09
C ARG A 94 -9.57 1.39 -13.05
N LEU A 95 -8.87 2.05 -12.11
CA LEU A 95 -8.89 3.51 -11.95
C LEU A 95 -7.95 4.19 -12.95
N VAL A 96 -6.74 3.65 -13.13
CA VAL A 96 -5.72 4.17 -14.05
C VAL A 96 -5.74 3.34 -15.33
N ARG A 97 -6.61 3.71 -16.25
CA ARG A 97 -6.85 2.99 -17.53
C ARG A 97 -5.88 3.45 -18.62
N THR A 98 -4.59 3.30 -18.38
CA THR A 98 -3.53 3.63 -19.35
C THR A 98 -2.61 2.45 -19.54
N ASP A 99 -2.05 2.34 -20.74
CA ASP A 99 -1.01 1.37 -21.11
C ASP A 99 0.34 1.69 -20.46
N THR A 100 0.53 2.96 -20.06
CA THR A 100 1.76 3.43 -19.39
C THR A 100 1.87 2.98 -17.93
N LEU A 101 0.77 2.51 -17.30
CA LEU A 101 0.78 1.99 -15.94
C LEU A 101 1.54 0.65 -15.87
N VAL A 102 2.62 0.66 -15.13
CA VAL A 102 3.45 -0.52 -14.83
C VAL A 102 3.16 -0.97 -13.40
N GLN A 103 2.99 -2.27 -13.24
CA GLN A 103 2.83 -2.94 -11.95
C GLN A 103 3.87 -4.06 -11.88
N GLU A 104 4.98 -3.82 -11.19
CA GLU A 104 6.06 -4.78 -11.02
C GLU A 104 5.86 -5.55 -9.72
N ALA A 105 5.35 -6.76 -9.81
CA ALA A 105 5.25 -7.67 -8.68
C ALA A 105 6.56 -8.41 -8.45
N ALA A 106 6.95 -8.52 -7.18
CA ALA A 106 8.14 -9.24 -6.74
C ALA A 106 7.92 -9.85 -5.36
N GLN A 107 8.79 -10.76 -4.96
CA GLN A 107 8.79 -11.34 -3.62
C GLN A 107 9.91 -10.71 -2.78
N ALA A 108 9.58 -10.34 -1.56
CA ALA A 108 10.57 -9.85 -0.61
C ALA A 108 11.40 -11.02 -0.07
N HIS A 109 12.69 -10.79 0.14
CA HIS A 109 13.59 -11.77 0.75
C HIS A 109 13.38 -11.80 2.27
N THR A 110 12.24 -12.34 2.68
CA THR A 110 11.83 -12.52 4.08
C THR A 110 11.59 -14.00 4.36
N CYS A 111 11.50 -14.40 5.63
CA CYS A 111 11.14 -15.77 5.98
C CYS A 111 9.75 -16.18 5.43
N CYS A 112 8.84 -15.21 5.22
CA CYS A 112 7.48 -15.44 4.73
C CYS A 112 7.33 -15.29 3.21
N ASN A 113 8.38 -14.90 2.46
CA ASN A 113 8.31 -14.65 1.01
C ASN A 113 7.13 -13.75 0.60
N THR A 114 6.86 -12.72 1.37
CA THR A 114 5.73 -11.82 1.16
C THR A 114 5.82 -11.13 -0.19
N GLU A 115 4.75 -11.15 -0.96
CA GLU A 115 4.67 -10.47 -2.26
C GLU A 115 4.48 -8.96 -2.07
N TYR A 116 5.14 -8.17 -2.90
CA TYR A 116 4.92 -6.73 -2.99
C TYR A 116 4.88 -6.29 -4.46
N ALA A 117 4.35 -5.13 -4.72
CA ALA A 117 4.34 -4.56 -6.06
C ALA A 117 4.76 -3.08 -6.04
N LEU A 118 5.61 -2.72 -6.99
CA LEU A 118 5.96 -1.33 -7.31
C LEU A 118 5.13 -0.89 -8.51
N CYS A 119 4.30 0.14 -8.31
CA CYS A 119 3.43 0.70 -9.34
C CYS A 119 3.89 2.11 -9.72
N TYR A 120 3.90 2.41 -11.01
CA TYR A 120 4.23 3.74 -11.55
C TYR A 120 3.74 3.91 -12.98
N CYS A 121 3.59 5.16 -13.44
CA CYS A 121 3.31 5.49 -14.84
C CYS A 121 4.63 5.81 -15.57
N LYS A 122 4.94 5.07 -16.64
CA LYS A 122 6.21 5.20 -17.39
C LYS A 122 6.44 6.59 -17.98
N ASP A 123 5.36 7.25 -18.39
CA ASP A 123 5.35 8.55 -19.05
C ASP A 123 5.51 9.73 -18.06
N ARG A 124 5.31 9.50 -16.76
CA ARG A 124 5.26 10.55 -15.75
C ARG A 124 6.27 10.38 -14.63
N ALA A 125 6.56 9.15 -14.25
CA ALA A 125 7.49 8.86 -13.17
C ALA A 125 8.94 9.15 -13.58
N ASP A 126 9.72 9.75 -12.65
CA ASP A 126 11.16 9.94 -12.85
C ASP A 126 11.87 8.58 -12.93
N PRO A 127 12.51 8.25 -14.08
CA PRO A 127 13.20 6.98 -14.25
C PRO A 127 14.35 6.77 -13.25
N ALA A 128 14.98 7.84 -12.76
CA ALA A 128 16.04 7.75 -11.76
C ALA A 128 15.48 7.31 -10.42
N MET A 129 14.33 7.88 -10.02
CA MET A 129 13.62 7.50 -8.79
C MET A 129 13.13 6.05 -8.88
N VAL A 130 12.54 5.63 -9.99
CA VAL A 130 12.09 4.25 -10.21
C VAL A 130 13.25 3.26 -10.02
N ARG A 131 14.40 3.52 -10.69
CA ARG A 131 15.59 2.66 -10.55
C ARG A 131 16.09 2.59 -9.11
N ARG A 132 16.14 3.75 -8.43
CA ARG A 132 16.59 3.83 -7.04
C ARG A 132 15.68 3.05 -6.10
N VAL A 133 14.36 3.26 -6.18
CA VAL A 133 13.39 2.57 -5.32
C VAL A 133 13.39 1.08 -5.60
N ARG A 134 13.41 0.65 -6.86
CA ARG A 134 13.52 -0.76 -7.25
C ARG A 134 14.77 -1.42 -6.66
N ALA A 135 15.93 -0.79 -6.78
CA ALA A 135 17.18 -1.31 -6.22
C ALA A 135 17.10 -1.47 -4.69
N ILE A 136 16.51 -0.49 -4.00
CA ILE A 136 16.29 -0.54 -2.55
C ILE A 136 15.38 -1.72 -2.19
N LEU A 137 14.21 -1.84 -2.83
CA LEU A 137 13.26 -2.93 -2.55
C LEU A 137 13.88 -4.32 -2.79
N GLN A 138 14.69 -4.46 -3.85
CA GLN A 138 15.40 -5.71 -4.15
C GLN A 138 16.52 -6.02 -3.17
N SER A 139 17.17 -5.01 -2.60
CA SER A 139 18.26 -5.19 -1.64
C SER A 139 17.78 -5.28 -0.19
N ALA A 140 16.58 -4.83 0.10
CA ALA A 140 16.00 -4.88 1.43
C ALA A 140 15.87 -6.33 1.92
N ARG A 141 16.26 -6.55 3.18
CA ARG A 141 16.21 -7.86 3.86
C ARG A 141 15.53 -7.71 5.22
N PRO A 142 14.25 -7.29 5.27
CA PRO A 142 13.52 -7.30 6.52
C PRO A 142 13.32 -8.75 6.96
N GLU A 143 13.44 -9.04 8.26
CA GLU A 143 13.16 -10.37 8.79
C GLU A 143 11.72 -10.78 8.52
N LEU A 144 10.81 -9.83 8.68
CA LEU A 144 9.38 -10.01 8.50
C LEU A 144 8.81 -8.80 7.74
N LEU A 145 7.85 -9.03 6.83
CA LEU A 145 7.16 -8.01 6.07
C LEU A 145 5.65 -8.23 6.21
N LEU A 146 5.03 -7.55 7.16
CA LEU A 146 3.59 -7.63 7.43
C LEU A 146 2.84 -6.41 6.89
N ASP A 147 3.51 -5.28 6.77
CA ASP A 147 2.92 -4.02 6.32
C ASP A 147 3.87 -3.25 5.41
N SER A 148 3.33 -2.36 4.61
CA SER A 148 4.10 -1.50 3.69
C SER A 148 5.11 -0.61 4.41
N SER A 149 4.84 -0.21 5.67
CA SER A 149 5.71 0.61 6.52
C SER A 149 7.08 -0.02 6.80
N TYR A 150 7.20 -1.33 6.75
CA TYR A 150 8.46 -2.03 6.96
C TYR A 150 9.55 -1.71 5.92
N PHE A 151 9.17 -1.20 4.75
CA PHE A 151 10.14 -0.72 3.76
C PHE A 151 10.68 0.68 4.04
N VAL A 152 10.04 1.47 4.91
CA VAL A 152 10.42 2.87 5.17
C VAL A 152 11.85 3.03 5.67
N PRO A 153 12.37 2.22 6.62
CA PRO A 153 13.76 2.33 7.07
C PRO A 153 14.78 2.14 5.94
N TRP A 154 14.46 1.29 4.96
CA TRP A 154 15.31 1.03 3.79
C TRP A 154 15.22 2.15 2.74
N LEU A 155 14.02 2.70 2.56
CA LEU A 155 13.78 3.81 1.64
C LEU A 155 14.40 5.12 2.14
N LEU A 156 14.56 5.27 3.46
CA LEU A 156 15.07 6.46 4.13
C LEU A 156 16.30 6.14 5.00
N PRO A 157 17.39 5.61 4.45
CA PRO A 157 18.56 5.28 5.24
C PRO A 157 19.19 6.53 5.86
N GLY A 158 19.53 6.46 7.17
CA GLY A 158 20.49 7.31 7.83
C GLY A 158 19.86 8.42 8.63
N LYS A 159 19.56 9.53 8.49
CA LYS A 159 19.32 10.63 9.44
C LYS A 159 17.88 10.65 9.93
N ALA A 160 17.69 10.86 11.24
CA ALA A 160 16.40 11.22 11.79
C ALA A 160 15.83 12.43 11.03
N ARG A 161 14.72 12.24 10.32
CA ARG A 161 14.02 13.29 9.62
C ARG A 161 12.79 13.67 10.42
N LEU A 162 12.57 14.94 10.62
CA LEU A 162 11.38 15.43 11.30
C LEU A 162 10.11 15.09 10.50
N PHE A 163 10.21 15.11 9.16
CA PHE A 163 9.12 14.76 8.25
C PHE A 163 9.57 13.66 7.31
N THR A 164 8.76 12.61 7.20
CA THR A 164 9.00 11.49 6.28
C THR A 164 8.47 11.86 4.89
N PRO A 165 9.27 11.71 3.82
CA PRO A 165 8.81 11.93 2.45
C PRO A 165 8.05 10.71 1.91
N VAL A 166 7.21 10.13 2.75
CA VAL A 166 6.36 8.98 2.45
C VAL A 166 4.95 9.30 2.92
N HIS A 167 3.99 9.06 2.06
CA HIS A 167 2.58 9.20 2.38
C HIS A 167 1.92 7.81 2.37
N TYR A 168 1.07 7.57 3.35
CA TYR A 168 0.28 6.35 3.45
C TYR A 168 -1.15 6.64 3.04
N THR A 169 -1.75 5.74 2.31
CA THR A 169 -3.17 5.82 2.00
C THR A 169 -3.79 4.44 1.91
N GLU A 170 -4.97 4.30 2.46
CA GLU A 170 -5.79 3.09 2.33
C GLU A 170 -6.77 3.22 1.14
N ARG A 171 -6.71 4.34 0.38
CA ARG A 171 -7.63 4.62 -0.72
C ARG A 171 -7.00 4.40 -2.08
N PRO A 172 -7.52 3.45 -2.89
CA PRO A 172 -7.03 3.25 -4.26
C PRO A 172 -7.18 4.51 -5.13
N ALA A 173 -8.20 5.34 -4.86
CA ALA A 173 -8.42 6.58 -5.59
C ALA A 173 -7.28 7.61 -5.36
N VAL A 174 -6.81 7.75 -4.10
CA VAL A 174 -5.66 8.61 -3.77
C VAL A 174 -4.39 8.06 -4.43
N ALA A 175 -4.13 6.76 -4.29
CA ALA A 175 -2.98 6.12 -4.91
C ALA A 175 -2.97 6.29 -6.43
N ALA A 176 -4.13 6.16 -7.09
CA ALA A 176 -4.31 6.39 -8.53
C ALA A 176 -4.03 7.85 -8.93
N ALA A 177 -4.53 8.82 -8.17
CA ALA A 177 -4.26 10.24 -8.40
C ALA A 177 -2.75 10.53 -8.30
N LYS A 178 -2.08 10.00 -7.28
CA LYS A 178 -0.64 10.17 -7.07
C LYS A 178 0.20 9.49 -8.15
N LEU A 179 -0.23 8.34 -8.69
CA LEU A 179 0.39 7.73 -9.88
C LEU A 179 0.29 8.65 -11.10
N CYS A 180 -0.86 9.30 -11.30
CA CYS A 180 -1.06 10.28 -12.36
C CYS A 180 -0.22 11.56 -12.18
N GLU A 181 0.19 11.90 -10.97
CA GLU A 181 1.15 12.97 -10.66
C GLU A 181 2.61 12.56 -10.90
N GLY A 182 2.87 11.31 -11.30
CA GLY A 182 4.23 10.79 -11.56
C GLY A 182 4.91 10.18 -10.32
N LYS A 183 4.17 9.93 -9.26
CA LYS A 183 4.69 9.28 -8.05
C LYS A 183 4.72 7.77 -8.16
N LEU A 184 5.43 7.15 -7.24
CA LEU A 184 5.55 5.71 -7.11
C LEU A 184 4.64 5.23 -5.99
N VAL A 185 3.99 4.09 -6.20
CA VAL A 185 3.15 3.45 -5.19
C VAL A 185 3.69 2.05 -4.93
N ILE A 186 3.89 1.72 -3.66
CA ILE A 186 4.29 0.38 -3.21
C ILE A 186 3.12 -0.24 -2.46
N LEU A 187 2.74 -1.44 -2.87
CA LEU A 187 1.72 -2.27 -2.24
C LEU A 187 2.37 -3.53 -1.70
N VAL A 188 1.93 -3.99 -0.55
CA VAL A 188 2.42 -5.21 0.10
C VAL A 188 1.25 -6.15 0.35
N ASN A 189 1.44 -7.43 0.12
CA ASN A 189 0.42 -8.43 0.43
C ASN A 189 0.27 -8.58 1.94
N GLY A 190 -0.94 -8.55 2.44
CA GLY A 190 -1.26 -8.52 3.87
C GLY A 190 -1.41 -7.11 4.46
N SER A 191 -1.23 -6.06 3.66
CA SER A 191 -1.37 -4.67 4.09
C SER A 191 -2.43 -3.93 3.26
N PRO A 192 -3.43 -3.29 3.89
CA PRO A 192 -4.39 -2.44 3.20
C PRO A 192 -3.79 -1.06 2.85
N SER A 193 -2.60 -0.73 3.37
CA SER A 193 -1.98 0.58 3.20
C SER A 193 -1.05 0.60 1.98
N ALA A 194 -1.32 1.49 1.04
CA ALA A 194 -0.43 1.84 -0.06
C ALA A 194 0.58 2.90 0.39
N LEU A 195 1.84 2.71 0.03
CA LEU A 195 2.94 3.61 0.34
C LEU A 195 3.27 4.44 -0.90
N VAL A 196 3.14 5.76 -0.80
CA VAL A 196 3.34 6.70 -1.91
C VAL A 196 4.65 7.47 -1.74
N LEU A 197 5.44 7.55 -2.80
CA LEU A 197 6.77 8.17 -2.84
C LEU A 197 6.96 9.02 -4.11
N PRO A 198 7.67 10.14 -4.06
CA PRO A 198 7.99 10.92 -2.88
C PRO A 198 6.76 11.68 -2.39
N ALA A 199 6.65 11.94 -1.09
CA ALA A 199 5.61 12.77 -0.53
C ALA A 199 6.18 14.10 -0.04
N LEU A 200 5.46 15.19 -0.31
CA LEU A 200 5.76 16.51 0.23
C LEU A 200 5.04 16.70 1.57
N PHE A 201 5.63 17.50 2.45
CA PHE A 201 5.00 17.84 3.72
C PHE A 201 3.61 18.48 3.54
N SER A 202 3.45 19.32 2.51
CA SER A 202 2.16 19.93 2.17
C SER A 202 1.05 18.92 1.87
N GLU A 203 1.40 17.76 1.34
CA GLU A 203 0.43 16.72 0.97
C GLU A 203 -0.18 16.00 2.17
N GLN A 204 0.46 16.08 3.34
CA GLN A 204 -0.10 15.57 4.59
C GLN A 204 -1.39 16.31 5.01
N PHE A 205 -1.61 17.51 4.48
CA PHE A 205 -2.80 18.33 4.72
C PHE A 205 -3.86 18.20 3.62
N GLU A 206 -3.57 17.45 2.55
CA GLU A 206 -4.52 17.20 1.47
C GLU A 206 -5.50 16.10 1.84
N CYS A 207 -6.77 16.30 1.49
CA CYS A 207 -7.83 15.34 1.64
C CYS A 207 -8.57 15.19 0.30
N LEU A 208 -9.14 14.02 0.04
CA LEU A 208 -9.95 13.80 -1.17
C LEU A 208 -11.14 14.75 -1.26
N ASP A 209 -11.73 15.12 -0.12
CA ASP A 209 -12.83 16.08 -0.06
C ASP A 209 -12.45 17.47 -0.58
N ASP A 210 -11.16 17.85 -0.50
CA ASP A 210 -10.67 19.13 -1.03
C ASP A 210 -10.87 19.21 -2.56
N TYR A 211 -10.79 18.07 -3.27
CA TYR A 211 -11.00 17.99 -4.72
C TYR A 211 -12.48 17.90 -5.12
N ALA A 212 -13.34 17.53 -4.19
CA ALA A 212 -14.80 17.45 -4.41
C ALA A 212 -15.54 18.78 -4.14
N SER A 213 -14.80 19.82 -3.71
CA SER A 213 -15.31 21.14 -3.35
C SER A 213 -14.89 22.22 -4.36
N THR A 214 -15.45 23.42 -4.24
CA THR A 214 -14.98 24.56 -5.03
C THR A 214 -13.56 24.96 -4.65
N ALA A 215 -12.75 25.39 -5.62
CA ALA A 215 -11.34 25.71 -5.40
C ALA A 215 -11.12 26.76 -4.28
N ALA A 216 -12.00 27.76 -4.17
CA ALA A 216 -11.93 28.77 -3.12
C ALA A 216 -12.15 28.18 -1.73
N PHE A 217 -13.15 27.30 -1.58
CA PHE A 217 -13.46 26.65 -0.29
C PHE A 217 -12.37 25.66 0.10
N SER A 218 -11.88 24.87 -0.83
CA SER A 218 -10.75 23.93 -0.57
C SER A 218 -9.48 24.67 -0.15
N SER A 219 -9.17 25.80 -0.80
CA SER A 219 -8.02 26.64 -0.44
C SER A 219 -8.18 27.20 0.98
N PHE A 220 -9.38 27.68 1.33
CA PHE A 220 -9.66 28.17 2.68
C PHE A 220 -9.49 27.07 3.72
N LEU A 221 -10.04 25.88 3.49
CA LEU A 221 -9.89 24.74 4.41
C LEU A 221 -8.42 24.33 4.57
N ARG A 222 -7.64 24.37 3.47
CA ARG A 222 -6.21 24.04 3.52
C ARG A 222 -5.43 25.07 4.37
N VAL A 223 -5.70 26.35 4.19
CA VAL A 223 -5.12 27.40 5.04
C VAL A 223 -5.49 27.20 6.50
N LEU A 224 -6.76 26.85 6.78
CA LEU A 224 -7.23 26.59 8.15
C LEU A 224 -6.50 25.37 8.76
N LYS A 225 -6.28 24.28 8.00
CA LYS A 225 -5.50 23.11 8.44
C LYS A 225 -4.05 23.49 8.79
N TYR A 226 -3.38 24.32 7.97
CA TYR A 226 -2.04 24.82 8.27
C TYR A 226 -2.05 25.69 9.54
N PHE A 227 -3.01 26.60 9.65
CA PHE A 227 -3.13 27.44 10.85
C PHE A 227 -3.33 26.61 12.11
N SER A 228 -4.22 25.61 12.06
CA SER A 228 -4.46 24.69 13.18
C SER A 228 -3.20 23.91 13.55
N PHE A 229 -2.43 23.45 12.56
CA PHE A 229 -1.16 22.77 12.79
C PHE A 229 -0.16 23.69 13.53
N TYR A 230 0.05 24.91 13.04
CA TYR A 230 0.94 25.86 13.71
C TYR A 230 0.45 26.19 15.13
N LEU A 231 -0.85 26.41 15.29
CA LEU A 231 -1.43 26.66 16.60
C LEU A 231 -1.15 25.49 17.56
N THR A 232 -1.36 24.26 17.12
CA THR A 232 -1.14 23.05 17.93
C THR A 232 0.32 22.89 18.35
N VAL A 233 1.26 23.24 17.46
CA VAL A 233 2.70 23.15 17.76
C VAL A 233 3.17 24.29 18.68
N PHE A 234 2.74 25.53 18.44
CA PHE A 234 3.25 26.69 19.15
C PHE A 234 2.48 27.02 20.44
N LEU A 235 1.19 26.66 20.53
CA LEU A 235 0.35 27.00 21.67
C LEU A 235 0.88 26.45 23.01
N PRO A 236 1.31 25.19 23.12
CA PRO A 236 1.87 24.68 24.36
C PRO A 236 3.13 25.42 24.81
N GLY A 237 4.03 25.71 23.84
CA GLY A 237 5.25 26.49 24.12
C GLY A 237 4.96 27.93 24.52
N ALA A 238 4.02 28.57 23.83
CA ALA A 238 3.57 29.92 24.18
C ALA A 238 2.92 29.97 25.57
N PHE A 239 2.09 28.96 25.90
CA PHE A 239 1.48 28.85 27.21
C PHE A 239 2.52 28.74 28.34
N VAL A 240 3.53 27.86 28.18
CA VAL A 240 4.63 27.74 29.14
C VAL A 240 5.41 29.04 29.26
N CYS A 241 5.71 29.69 28.13
CA CYS A 241 6.42 30.96 28.11
C CYS A 241 5.63 32.06 28.90
N VAL A 242 4.34 32.18 28.62
CA VAL A 242 3.48 33.15 29.35
C VAL A 242 3.37 32.79 30.83
N ALA A 243 3.20 31.52 31.18
CA ALA A 243 3.08 31.09 32.56
C ALA A 243 4.35 31.36 33.38
N VAL A 244 5.52 31.26 32.77
CA VAL A 244 6.81 31.47 33.47
C VAL A 244 7.23 32.95 33.49
N HIS A 245 7.06 33.66 32.37
CA HIS A 245 7.61 35.03 32.24
C HIS A 245 6.59 36.14 32.43
N LEU A 246 5.31 35.87 32.22
CA LEU A 246 4.22 36.84 32.28
C LEU A 246 3.00 36.28 32.99
N PRO A 247 3.14 35.84 34.27
CA PRO A 247 2.03 35.22 35.00
C PRO A 247 0.82 36.18 35.18
N GLU A 248 1.05 37.48 35.15
CA GLU A 248 0.04 38.50 35.25
C GLU A 248 -1.00 38.52 34.13
N LEU A 249 -0.64 37.95 32.96
CA LEU A 249 -1.55 37.80 31.81
C LEU A 249 -2.50 36.61 31.94
N LEU A 250 -2.24 35.72 32.89
CA LEU A 250 -3.09 34.53 33.10
C LEU A 250 -4.19 34.83 34.11
N PRO A 251 -5.42 34.33 33.87
CA PRO A 251 -6.47 34.44 34.84
C PRO A 251 -6.05 33.78 36.16
N PRO A 252 -6.33 34.41 37.34
CA PRO A 252 -5.91 33.89 38.64
C PRO A 252 -6.37 32.45 38.91
N GLN A 253 -7.53 32.09 38.39
CA GLN A 253 -8.08 30.73 38.51
C GLN A 253 -7.23 29.65 37.82
N LEU A 254 -6.50 30.03 36.78
CA LEU A 254 -5.62 29.13 36.02
C LEU A 254 -4.27 28.97 36.72
N LEU A 255 -3.73 30.07 37.29
CA LEU A 255 -2.52 30.04 38.12
C LEU A 255 -2.67 29.14 39.34
N TYR A 256 -3.80 29.25 40.04
CA TYR A 256 -4.11 28.39 41.20
C TYR A 256 -4.12 26.89 40.83
N LYS A 257 -4.61 26.55 39.64
CA LYS A 257 -4.63 25.15 39.18
C LYS A 257 -3.25 24.64 38.78
N ILE A 258 -2.39 25.52 38.28
CA ILE A 258 -1.00 25.16 37.88
C ILE A 258 -0.13 24.97 39.13
N GLU A 259 -0.32 25.81 40.17
CA GLU A 259 0.42 25.66 41.44
C GLU A 259 -0.05 24.45 42.26
N ALA A 260 -1.28 23.97 42.02
CA ALA A 260 -1.87 22.83 42.73
C ALA A 260 -1.61 21.46 42.01
N ALA A 261 -1.01 21.46 40.83
CA ALA A 261 -0.69 20.25 40.04
C ALA A 261 0.78 19.92 40.11
#